data_e3a11bc1959d7955d89de93cfd8bddeb
#
_entry.id   e3a11bc1959d7955d89de93cfd8bddeb
#
_cell.length_a   1.000
_cell.length_b   1.000
_cell.length_c   1.000
_cell.angle_alpha   90.00
_cell.angle_beta   90.00
_cell.angle_gamma   90.00
#
_symmetry.space_group_name_H-M   'P 1'
#
loop_
_entity.id
_entity.type
_entity.pdbx_description
1 polymer ?
#
loop_
_entity_poly.entity_id
_entity_poly.type
_entity_poly.pdbx_seq_one_letter_code
_entity_poly.pdbx_strand_id
1 'polypeptide(L)'
;MITQEEMQEKNAAKYNIPMLEKSFELLEFLVNYPSGLTMQELVNLLDTPKTTIYRLLSSMQGMGYLTKDADTQRFSLSKRFLKLGLAALGESNIVEQSLAPMRALRDTIKESVMLGVFMENRVVLLEQVLGSHNFTFLLRPGTSFCLHASAPG
;
A
#
# COMPACT_ATOMS: atom_id res chain seq x y z
N MET A 1 -24.44 -22.35 -13.15
CA MET A 1 -24.53 -20.89 -12.86
C MET A 1 -23.11 -20.43 -12.59
N ILE A 2 -22.53 -19.65 -13.48
CA ILE A 2 -21.17 -19.12 -13.31
C ILE A 2 -21.29 -18.02 -12.27
N THR A 3 -20.48 -18.06 -11.21
CA THR A 3 -20.46 -17.03 -10.15
C THR A 3 -19.94 -15.71 -10.69
N GLN A 4 -20.29 -14.59 -10.04
CA GLN A 4 -19.79 -13.27 -10.45
C GLN A 4 -18.25 -13.19 -10.41
N GLU A 5 -17.62 -13.92 -9.50
CA GLU A 5 -16.15 -14.04 -9.39
C GLU A 5 -15.55 -14.75 -10.62
N GLU A 6 -16.10 -15.87 -11.05
CA GLU A 6 -15.65 -16.58 -12.27
C GLU A 6 -15.84 -15.76 -13.55
N MET A 7 -16.84 -14.87 -13.59
CA MET A 7 -17.07 -13.97 -14.71
C MET A 7 -16.07 -12.81 -14.70
N GLN A 8 -15.68 -12.30 -13.51
CA GLN A 8 -14.64 -11.29 -13.36
C GLN A 8 -13.26 -11.84 -13.72
N GLU A 9 -12.89 -13.04 -13.26
CA GLU A 9 -11.62 -13.68 -13.63
C GLU A 9 -11.51 -13.95 -15.14
N LYS A 10 -12.57 -14.45 -15.78
CA LYS A 10 -12.60 -14.64 -17.24
C LYS A 10 -12.47 -13.32 -18.01
N ASN A 11 -13.09 -12.25 -17.55
CA ASN A 11 -12.99 -10.95 -18.18
C ASN A 11 -11.59 -10.32 -17.94
N ALA A 12 -11.03 -10.47 -16.75
CA ALA A 12 -9.67 -10.02 -16.46
C ALA A 12 -8.64 -10.71 -17.38
N ALA A 13 -8.74 -12.03 -17.54
CA ALA A 13 -7.85 -12.78 -18.43
C ALA A 13 -7.99 -12.34 -19.91
N LYS A 14 -9.19 -11.96 -20.37
CA LYS A 14 -9.45 -11.52 -21.75
C LYS A 14 -8.90 -10.15 -22.09
N TYR A 15 -8.83 -9.26 -21.09
CA TYR A 15 -8.37 -7.87 -21.26
C TYR A 15 -7.04 -7.57 -20.55
N ASN A 16 -6.30 -8.62 -20.23
CA ASN A 16 -5.01 -8.51 -19.55
C ASN A 16 -4.03 -7.67 -20.39
N ILE A 17 -3.41 -6.68 -19.74
CA ILE A 17 -2.31 -5.87 -20.28
C ILE A 17 -1.07 -6.17 -19.42
N PRO A 18 -0.22 -7.13 -19.82
CA PRO A 18 0.87 -7.61 -18.96
C PRO A 18 1.81 -6.51 -18.45
N MET A 19 2.03 -5.46 -19.28
CA MET A 19 2.86 -4.33 -18.88
C MET A 19 2.21 -3.48 -17.77
N LEU A 20 0.88 -3.37 -17.76
CA LEU A 20 0.15 -2.68 -16.70
C LEU A 20 0.22 -3.44 -15.39
N GLU A 21 0.03 -4.75 -15.43
CA GLU A 21 0.17 -5.61 -14.24
C GLU A 21 1.57 -5.50 -13.64
N LYS A 22 2.60 -5.66 -14.48
CA LYS A 22 4.00 -5.49 -14.05
C LYS A 22 4.28 -4.10 -13.48
N SER A 23 3.57 -3.08 -13.98
CA SER A 23 3.67 -1.72 -13.46
C SER A 23 3.16 -1.63 -12.01
N PHE A 24 1.98 -2.18 -11.75
CA PHE A 24 1.41 -2.19 -10.41
C PHE A 24 2.21 -3.09 -9.47
N GLU A 25 2.61 -4.29 -9.90
CA GLU A 25 3.48 -5.19 -9.13
C GLU A 25 4.76 -4.47 -8.65
N LEU A 26 5.41 -3.72 -9.54
CA LEU A 26 6.59 -2.92 -9.20
C LEU A 26 6.26 -1.84 -8.15
N LEU A 27 5.13 -1.15 -8.29
CA LEU A 27 4.71 -0.12 -7.33
C LEU A 27 4.42 -0.72 -5.95
N GLU A 28 3.66 -1.80 -5.89
CA GLU A 28 3.32 -2.51 -4.65
C GLU A 28 4.58 -3.07 -3.97
N PHE A 29 5.54 -3.53 -4.77
CA PHE A 29 6.83 -3.95 -4.26
C PHE A 29 7.57 -2.80 -3.56
N LEU A 30 7.62 -1.62 -4.18
CA LEU A 30 8.29 -0.43 -3.65
C LEU A 30 7.65 0.10 -2.36
N VAL A 31 6.37 -0.20 -2.08
CA VAL A 31 5.73 0.15 -0.79
C VAL A 31 6.51 -0.41 0.40
N ASN A 32 7.07 -1.62 0.26
CA ASN A 32 7.81 -2.29 1.32
C ASN A 32 9.26 -1.79 1.47
N TYR A 33 9.73 -0.94 0.55
CA TYR A 33 11.10 -0.42 0.53
C TYR A 33 11.12 1.11 0.52
N PRO A 34 10.87 1.77 1.67
CA PRO A 34 10.82 3.24 1.75
C PRO A 34 12.10 3.94 1.32
N SER A 35 13.26 3.27 1.51
CA SER A 35 14.57 3.77 1.05
C SER A 35 14.79 3.59 -0.46
N GLY A 36 13.81 3.04 -1.15
CA GLY A 36 13.88 2.73 -2.57
C GLY A 36 14.74 1.52 -2.91
N LEU A 37 14.68 1.12 -4.18
CA LEU A 37 15.46 0.01 -4.75
C LEU A 37 16.18 0.48 -6.02
N THR A 38 17.36 -0.06 -6.24
CA THR A 38 18.08 0.10 -7.51
C THR A 38 17.41 -0.73 -8.61
N MET A 39 17.69 -0.37 -9.86
CA MET A 39 17.20 -1.16 -10.99
C MET A 39 17.65 -2.64 -10.93
N GLN A 40 18.86 -2.90 -10.46
CA GLN A 40 19.39 -4.28 -10.36
C GLN A 40 18.66 -5.09 -9.28
N GLU A 41 18.38 -4.47 -8.12
CA GLU A 41 17.57 -5.11 -7.06
C GLU A 41 16.17 -5.45 -7.58
N LEU A 42 15.53 -4.53 -8.31
CA LEU A 42 14.20 -4.76 -8.90
C LEU A 42 14.19 -5.88 -9.94
N VAL A 43 15.21 -5.96 -10.79
CA VAL A 43 15.37 -7.07 -11.76
C VAL A 43 15.41 -8.41 -11.05
N ASN A 44 16.20 -8.50 -9.98
CA ASN A 44 16.39 -9.75 -9.23
C ASN A 44 15.13 -10.15 -8.45
N LEU A 45 14.39 -9.17 -7.92
CA LEU A 45 13.23 -9.41 -7.07
C LEU A 45 11.96 -9.74 -7.87
N LEU A 46 11.78 -9.11 -9.03
CA LEU A 46 10.57 -9.26 -9.86
C LEU A 46 10.69 -10.32 -10.96
N ASP A 47 11.85 -10.99 -11.05
CA ASP A 47 12.15 -11.97 -12.11
C ASP A 47 11.70 -11.48 -13.51
N THR A 48 12.04 -10.23 -13.78
CA THR A 48 11.59 -9.52 -14.98
C THR A 48 12.81 -9.03 -15.77
N PRO A 49 12.83 -9.19 -17.11
CA PRO A 49 13.95 -8.76 -17.93
C PRO A 49 14.35 -7.30 -17.67
N LYS A 50 15.66 -7.04 -17.60
CA LYS A 50 16.24 -5.72 -17.32
C LYS A 50 15.68 -4.62 -18.25
N THR A 51 15.47 -4.95 -19.53
CA THR A 51 14.90 -4.02 -20.51
C THR A 51 13.47 -3.62 -20.17
N THR A 52 12.66 -4.54 -19.66
CA THR A 52 11.29 -4.28 -19.20
C THR A 52 11.30 -3.40 -17.97
N ILE A 53 12.09 -3.72 -16.95
CA ILE A 53 12.24 -2.91 -15.74
C ILE A 53 12.71 -1.50 -16.09
N TYR A 54 13.71 -1.36 -16.97
CA TYR A 54 14.18 -0.05 -17.41
C TYR A 54 13.05 0.79 -18.04
N ARG A 55 12.26 0.19 -18.94
CA ARG A 55 11.12 0.89 -19.60
C ARG A 55 10.05 1.30 -18.59
N LEU A 56 9.71 0.43 -17.62
CA LEU A 56 8.76 0.71 -16.55
C LEU A 56 9.24 1.89 -15.70
N LEU A 57 10.46 1.80 -15.18
CA LEU A 57 11.05 2.83 -14.34
C LEU A 57 11.12 4.18 -15.06
N SER A 58 11.59 4.20 -16.31
CA SER A 58 11.70 5.41 -17.11
C SER A 58 10.33 6.05 -17.37
N SER A 59 9.33 5.24 -17.73
CA SER A 59 7.97 5.73 -17.97
C SER A 59 7.34 6.28 -16.70
N MET A 60 7.43 5.56 -15.58
CA MET A 60 6.84 5.98 -14.31
C MET A 60 7.54 7.19 -13.72
N GLN A 61 8.86 7.29 -13.88
CA GLN A 61 9.62 8.47 -13.49
C GLN A 61 9.23 9.67 -14.37
N GLY A 62 9.13 9.49 -15.68
CA GLY A 62 8.68 10.53 -16.61
C GLY A 62 7.26 11.03 -16.31
N MET A 63 6.36 10.14 -15.88
CA MET A 63 5.02 10.49 -15.43
C MET A 63 4.99 11.07 -14.00
N GLY A 64 6.12 11.08 -13.28
CA GLY A 64 6.24 11.60 -11.92
C GLY A 64 5.69 10.69 -10.82
N TYR A 65 5.46 9.40 -11.08
CA TYR A 65 5.04 8.42 -10.07
C TYR A 65 6.21 7.82 -9.30
N LEU A 66 7.39 7.81 -9.90
CA LEU A 66 8.64 7.43 -9.21
C LEU A 66 9.59 8.61 -9.14
N THR A 67 10.36 8.64 -8.06
CA THR A 67 11.55 9.51 -7.92
C THR A 67 12.78 8.63 -7.96
N LYS A 68 13.86 9.17 -8.53
CA LYS A 68 15.17 8.55 -8.54
C LYS A 68 16.14 9.43 -7.77
N ASP A 69 16.76 8.87 -6.76
CA ASP A 69 17.83 9.54 -6.03
C ASP A 69 19.09 9.58 -6.89
N ALA A 70 19.73 10.74 -6.99
CA ALA A 70 20.87 10.96 -7.88
C ALA A 70 22.14 10.27 -7.39
N ASP A 71 22.35 10.19 -6.07
CA ASP A 71 23.54 9.64 -5.46
C ASP A 71 23.48 8.12 -5.37
N THR A 72 22.36 7.60 -4.87
CA THR A 72 22.17 6.16 -4.61
C THR A 72 21.60 5.40 -5.81
N GLN A 73 21.11 6.12 -6.83
CA GLN A 73 20.44 5.56 -8.00
C GLN A 73 19.20 4.72 -7.66
N ARG A 74 18.64 4.88 -6.45
CA ARG A 74 17.46 4.17 -5.97
C ARG A 74 16.18 4.83 -6.46
N PHE A 75 15.22 4.00 -6.84
CA PHE A 75 13.87 4.42 -7.22
C PHE A 75 12.93 4.21 -6.04
N SER A 76 12.12 5.21 -5.75
CA SER A 76 11.10 5.18 -4.68
C SER A 76 9.78 5.78 -5.18
N LEU A 77 8.70 5.48 -4.46
CA LEU A 77 7.39 6.06 -4.75
C LEU A 77 7.42 7.57 -4.54
N SER A 78 6.86 8.31 -5.49
CA SER A 78 6.75 9.76 -5.36
C SER A 78 5.55 10.17 -4.49
N LYS A 79 5.56 11.39 -3.97
CA LYS A 79 4.42 11.98 -3.24
C LYS A 79 3.14 12.16 -4.11
N ARG A 80 3.23 11.92 -5.42
CA ARG A 80 2.07 11.98 -6.32
C ARG A 80 0.99 10.96 -5.93
N PHE A 81 1.39 9.81 -5.38
CA PHE A 81 0.46 8.82 -4.87
C PHE A 81 -0.40 9.31 -3.71
N LEU A 82 0.08 10.28 -2.92
CA LEU A 82 -0.71 10.88 -1.85
C LEU A 82 -2.00 11.51 -2.39
N LYS A 83 -1.94 12.20 -3.54
CA LYS A 83 -3.12 12.80 -4.17
C LYS A 83 -4.14 11.74 -4.58
N LEU A 84 -3.68 10.62 -5.13
CA LEU A 84 -4.56 9.50 -5.52
C LEU A 84 -5.15 8.82 -4.29
N GLY A 85 -4.34 8.57 -3.28
CA GLY A 85 -4.78 7.96 -2.02
C GLY A 85 -5.83 8.82 -1.31
N LEU A 86 -5.61 10.13 -1.20
CA LEU A 86 -6.58 11.06 -0.61
C LEU A 86 -7.89 11.10 -1.41
N ALA A 87 -7.83 11.09 -2.73
CA ALA A 87 -9.02 11.05 -3.57
C ALA A 87 -9.78 9.72 -3.42
N ALA A 88 -9.07 8.61 -3.26
CA ALA A 88 -9.67 7.29 -3.04
C ALA A 88 -10.33 7.16 -1.66
N LEU A 89 -9.85 7.87 -0.64
CA LEU A 89 -10.47 7.93 0.69
C LEU A 89 -11.78 8.72 0.70
N GLY A 90 -12.03 9.54 -0.33
CA GLY A 90 -13.23 10.38 -0.43
C GLY A 90 -13.11 11.70 0.33
N GLU A 91 -14.19 12.51 0.28
CA GLU A 91 -14.26 13.83 0.94
C GLU A 91 -14.28 13.74 2.48
N SER A 92 -14.76 12.63 3.03
CA SER A 92 -14.74 12.39 4.46
C SER A 92 -13.35 11.99 4.91
N ASN A 93 -12.64 12.88 5.58
CA ASN A 93 -11.38 12.54 6.24
C ASN A 93 -11.66 11.63 7.45
N ILE A 94 -11.88 10.34 7.17
CA ILE A 94 -12.23 9.35 8.18
C ILE A 94 -11.20 9.30 9.31
N VAL A 95 -9.93 9.53 9.00
CA VAL A 95 -8.84 9.55 10.00
C VAL A 95 -9.09 10.70 10.98
N GLU A 96 -9.32 11.92 10.47
CA GLU A 96 -9.54 13.10 11.30
C GLU A 96 -10.80 12.97 12.17
N GLN A 97 -11.89 12.49 11.57
CA GLN A 97 -13.15 12.27 12.29
C GLN A 97 -13.04 11.18 13.37
N SER A 98 -12.20 10.19 13.16
CA SER A 98 -12.03 9.07 14.07
C SER A 98 -11.07 9.36 15.22
N LEU A 99 -10.18 10.35 15.13
CA LEU A 99 -9.18 10.62 16.17
C LEU A 99 -9.79 10.91 17.55
N ALA A 100 -10.85 11.72 17.62
CA ALA A 100 -11.48 12.05 18.89
C ALA A 100 -12.14 10.84 19.56
N PRO A 101 -13.00 10.05 18.87
CA PRO A 101 -13.55 8.82 19.45
C PRO A 101 -12.49 7.75 19.75
N MET A 102 -11.45 7.62 18.94
CA MET A 102 -10.34 6.71 19.21
C MET A 102 -9.59 7.05 20.51
N ARG A 103 -9.33 8.34 20.74
CA ARG A 103 -8.71 8.81 22.00
C ARG A 103 -9.61 8.54 23.20
N ALA A 104 -10.91 8.85 23.10
CA ALA A 104 -11.87 8.58 24.17
C ALA A 104 -11.95 7.09 24.51
N LEU A 105 -11.97 6.23 23.49
CA LEU A 105 -11.94 4.77 23.67
C LEU A 105 -10.64 4.34 24.35
N ARG A 106 -9.47 4.76 23.84
CA ARG A 106 -8.17 4.48 24.47
C ARG A 106 -8.13 4.90 25.93
N ASP A 107 -8.67 6.10 26.26
CA ASP A 107 -8.67 6.60 27.64
C ASP A 107 -9.57 5.79 28.56
N THR A 108 -10.60 5.13 28.01
CA THR A 108 -11.49 4.23 28.74
C THR A 108 -10.87 2.85 28.95
N ILE A 109 -10.38 2.22 27.89
CA ILE A 109 -9.90 0.84 27.94
C ILE A 109 -8.39 0.73 28.24
N LYS A 110 -7.64 1.83 28.15
CA LYS A 110 -6.16 1.95 28.31
C LYS A 110 -5.33 1.20 27.27
N GLU A 111 -5.97 0.55 26.31
CA GLU A 111 -5.33 -0.19 25.22
C GLU A 111 -5.12 0.66 23.97
N SER A 112 -4.24 0.21 23.06
CA SER A 112 -4.06 0.85 21.77
C SER A 112 -5.29 0.65 20.90
N VAL A 113 -5.73 1.73 20.21
CA VAL A 113 -6.86 1.74 19.30
C VAL A 113 -6.36 1.95 17.88
N MET A 114 -6.81 1.13 16.96
CA MET A 114 -6.40 1.19 15.55
C MET A 114 -7.60 1.48 14.66
N LEU A 115 -7.39 2.30 13.63
CA LEU A 115 -8.31 2.51 12.54
C LEU A 115 -7.76 1.86 11.29
N GLY A 116 -8.50 1.00 10.66
CA GLY A 116 -8.12 0.37 9.40
C GLY A 116 -9.27 0.36 8.40
N VAL A 117 -8.94 0.24 7.13
CA VAL A 117 -9.88 -0.01 6.04
C VAL A 117 -9.76 -1.44 5.57
N PHE A 118 -10.89 -2.03 5.28
CA PHE A 118 -10.98 -3.36 4.73
C PHE A 118 -10.71 -3.33 3.22
N MET A 119 -9.74 -4.10 2.77
CA MET A 119 -9.39 -4.23 1.36
C MET A 119 -9.23 -5.71 1.03
N GLU A 120 -10.16 -6.25 0.24
CA GLU A 120 -10.20 -7.68 -0.11
C GLU A 120 -10.20 -8.59 1.14
N ASN A 121 -9.11 -9.30 1.40
CA ASN A 121 -8.94 -10.18 2.57
C ASN A 121 -7.90 -9.64 3.58
N ARG A 122 -7.70 -8.33 3.61
CA ARG A 122 -6.71 -7.65 4.46
C ARG A 122 -7.30 -6.39 5.07
N VAL A 123 -6.74 -5.99 6.20
CA VAL A 123 -6.98 -4.67 6.81
C VAL A 123 -5.73 -3.83 6.61
N VAL A 124 -5.88 -2.64 6.05
CA VAL A 124 -4.81 -1.64 5.94
C VAL A 124 -4.97 -0.62 7.05
N LEU A 125 -3.93 -0.48 7.88
CA LEU A 125 -3.91 0.49 8.98
C LEU A 125 -3.87 1.92 8.43
N LEU A 126 -4.81 2.75 8.85
CA LEU A 126 -4.83 4.18 8.55
C LEU A 126 -4.25 5.01 9.69
N GLU A 127 -4.57 4.65 10.95
CA GLU A 127 -4.15 5.40 12.13
C GLU A 127 -4.08 4.50 13.36
N GLN A 128 -3.22 4.87 14.32
CA GLN A 128 -3.08 4.21 15.61
C GLN A 128 -2.98 5.24 16.74
N VAL A 129 -3.81 5.07 17.76
CA VAL A 129 -3.69 5.81 19.02
C VAL A 129 -3.15 4.85 20.08
N LEU A 130 -1.95 5.12 20.57
CA LEU A 130 -1.26 4.22 21.50
C LEU A 130 -1.93 4.22 22.89
N GLY A 131 -2.03 3.04 23.47
CA GLY A 131 -2.43 2.84 24.85
C GLY A 131 -1.39 3.34 25.86
N SER A 132 -1.69 3.24 27.15
CA SER A 132 -0.82 3.70 28.25
C SER A 132 0.04 2.60 28.86
N HIS A 133 0.07 1.41 28.28
CA HIS A 133 0.88 0.31 28.78
C HIS A 133 2.35 0.45 28.43
N ASN A 134 3.23 -0.09 29.27
CA ASN A 134 4.68 -0.09 29.07
C ASN A 134 5.13 -0.88 27.82
N PHE A 135 4.24 -1.70 27.27
CA PHE A 135 4.50 -2.49 26.07
C PHE A 135 3.43 -2.16 25.03
N THR A 136 3.83 -1.39 24.01
CA THR A 136 2.96 -1.02 22.90
C THR A 136 3.62 -1.36 21.58
N PHE A 137 2.88 -2.04 20.70
CA PHE A 137 3.34 -2.25 19.32
C PHE A 137 3.06 -0.97 18.51
N LEU A 138 4.14 -0.34 18.05
CA LEU A 138 4.00 0.77 17.12
C LEU A 138 3.92 0.23 15.70
N LEU A 139 2.78 0.45 15.06
CA LEU A 139 2.55 0.10 13.67
C LEU A 139 2.51 1.37 12.82
N ARG A 140 2.99 1.27 11.59
CA ARG A 140 2.98 2.40 10.67
C ARG A 140 1.69 2.42 9.86
N PRO A 141 1.07 3.58 9.61
CA PRO A 141 0.02 3.71 8.61
C PRO A 141 0.46 3.07 7.28
N GLY A 142 -0.45 2.37 6.61
CA GLY A 142 -0.18 1.56 5.44
C GLY A 142 0.23 0.11 5.74
N THR A 143 0.51 -0.26 7.00
CA THR A 143 0.74 -1.67 7.37
C THR A 143 -0.52 -2.48 7.09
N SER A 144 -0.35 -3.64 6.46
CA SER A 144 -1.44 -4.52 6.03
C SER A 144 -1.42 -5.83 6.83
N PHE A 145 -2.58 -6.24 7.33
CA PHE A 145 -2.77 -7.46 8.13
C PHE A 145 -3.73 -8.42 7.42
N CYS A 146 -3.39 -9.72 7.47
CA CYS A 146 -4.33 -10.76 7.07
C CYS A 146 -5.41 -10.93 8.16
N LEU A 147 -6.67 -11.00 7.77
CA LEU A 147 -7.80 -11.14 8.72
C LEU A 147 -7.70 -12.38 9.59
N HIS A 148 -7.32 -13.51 9.01
CA HIS A 148 -7.25 -14.80 9.71
C HIS A 148 -5.98 -14.99 10.58
N ALA A 149 -5.02 -14.08 10.52
CA ALA A 149 -3.72 -14.19 11.19
C ALA A 149 -3.46 -13.08 12.21
N SER A 150 -4.45 -12.22 12.46
CA SER A 150 -4.30 -11.06 13.34
C SER A 150 -5.56 -10.81 14.16
N ALA A 151 -5.41 -10.15 15.32
CA ALA A 151 -6.53 -9.81 16.20
C ALA A 151 -7.65 -8.96 15.54
N PRO A 152 -7.41 -8.17 14.48
CA PRO A 152 -8.48 -7.49 13.73
C PRO A 152 -9.31 -8.41 12.84
N GLY A 153 -8.96 -9.68 12.69
CA GLY A 153 -9.64 -10.67 11.85
C GLY A 153 -10.59 -11.59 12.58
#